data_1817a69c6d49ed5b07abdc227110d79f
#
_entry.id   1817a69c6d49ed5b07abdc227110d79f
#
_cell.length_a   1.000
_cell.length_b   1.000
_cell.length_c   1.000
_cell.angle_alpha   90.00
_cell.angle_beta   90.00
_cell.angle_gamma   90.00
#
_symmetry.space_group_name_H-M   'P 1'
#
loop_
_entity.id
_entity.type
_entity.pdbx_description
1 polymer ?
#
loop_
_entity_poly.entity_id
_entity_poly.type
_entity_poly.pdbx_seq_one_letter_code
_entity_poly.pdbx_strand_id
1 'polypeptide(L)'
;MTSPIVAPPLAGNVLGSGENDFVVAEWRDPGTPAGPPRLIAPLHLHRNDDEAWYILEGTLRVRVGNEEVEARAGSGVLVPRGTPHTYWNPSSEPARYLLVMSANVYRLIQEIHAMKERTPAALRAVFQNRDSELLE
;
A
#
# COMPACT_ATOMS: atom_id res chain seq x y z
N MET A 1 -1.82 17.47 -27.26
CA MET A 1 -2.85 17.18 -26.24
C MET A 1 -2.95 15.69 -26.05
N THR A 2 -2.94 15.25 -24.80
CA THR A 2 -3.05 13.84 -24.47
C THR A 2 -4.51 13.44 -24.28
N SER A 3 -4.84 12.21 -24.65
CA SER A 3 -6.18 11.65 -24.43
C SER A 3 -6.34 11.27 -22.96
N PRO A 4 -7.58 11.33 -22.43
CA PRO A 4 -7.85 10.81 -21.10
C PRO A 4 -7.54 9.30 -21.04
N ILE A 5 -7.07 8.88 -19.88
CA ILE A 5 -6.89 7.46 -19.60
C ILE A 5 -8.14 6.97 -18.87
N VAL A 6 -8.81 5.99 -19.45
CA VAL A 6 -10.01 5.39 -18.85
C VAL A 6 -9.73 3.91 -18.64
N ALA A 7 -9.89 3.45 -17.42
CA ALA A 7 -9.72 2.05 -17.09
C ALA A 7 -11.07 1.38 -16.82
N PRO A 8 -11.24 0.09 -17.17
CA PRO A 8 -12.34 -0.71 -16.68
C PRO A 8 -12.22 -0.90 -15.16
N PRO A 9 -13.16 -1.58 -14.48
CA PRO A 9 -12.98 -1.92 -13.08
C PRO A 9 -11.60 -2.51 -12.83
N LEU A 10 -10.87 -2.00 -11.84
CA LEU A 10 -9.44 -2.32 -11.70
C LEU A 10 -9.20 -3.77 -11.32
N ALA A 11 -9.98 -4.31 -10.34
CA ALA A 11 -9.99 -5.74 -10.01
C ALA A 11 -8.59 -6.39 -9.94
N GLY A 12 -7.66 -5.75 -9.22
CA GLY A 12 -6.28 -6.20 -9.12
C GLY A 12 -5.32 -5.53 -10.09
N ASN A 13 -5.82 -4.64 -10.94
CA ASN A 13 -5.00 -3.86 -11.87
C ASN A 13 -4.78 -2.45 -11.34
N VAL A 14 -4.07 -1.65 -12.11
CA VAL A 14 -3.75 -0.26 -11.73
C VAL A 14 -4.25 0.71 -12.79
N LEU A 15 -4.59 1.90 -12.33
CA LEU A 15 -4.82 3.07 -13.18
C LEU A 15 -3.58 3.94 -13.09
N GLY A 16 -2.95 4.20 -14.23
CA GLY A 16 -1.70 4.92 -14.30
C GLY A 16 -0.50 4.00 -14.47
N SER A 17 0.68 4.58 -14.45
CA SER A 17 1.95 3.87 -14.64
C SER A 17 3.06 4.56 -13.85
N GLY A 18 4.27 3.97 -13.86
CA GLY A 18 5.44 4.59 -13.25
C GLY A 18 5.88 5.90 -13.88
N GLU A 19 5.24 6.34 -14.98
CA GLU A 19 5.52 7.63 -15.64
C GLU A 19 4.54 8.72 -15.24
N ASN A 20 3.49 8.39 -14.49
CA ASN A 20 2.54 9.37 -13.97
C ASN A 20 3.00 9.85 -12.59
N ASP A 21 2.46 10.96 -12.10
CA ASP A 21 2.80 11.47 -10.77
C ASP A 21 2.27 10.54 -9.67
N PHE A 22 1.12 9.95 -9.92
CA PHE A 22 0.51 9.00 -8.99
C PHE A 22 -0.16 7.86 -9.74
N VAL A 23 -0.45 6.80 -9.00
CA VAL A 23 -1.07 5.58 -9.50
C VAL A 23 -2.16 5.17 -8.53
N VAL A 24 -3.25 4.62 -9.04
CA VAL A 24 -4.32 4.04 -8.23
C VAL A 24 -4.37 2.54 -8.49
N ALA A 25 -4.17 1.76 -7.44
CA ALA A 25 -4.28 0.31 -7.50
C ALA A 25 -5.52 -0.15 -6.75
N GLU A 26 -6.18 -1.19 -7.26
CA GLU A 26 -7.23 -1.86 -6.50
C GLU A 26 -6.72 -3.24 -6.11
N TRP A 27 -6.69 -3.49 -4.80
CA TRP A 27 -6.24 -4.77 -4.27
C TRP A 27 -7.30 -5.39 -3.36
N ARG A 28 -7.15 -6.69 -3.16
CA ARG A 28 -8.03 -7.47 -2.32
C ARG A 28 -7.20 -8.36 -1.39
N ASP A 29 -7.51 -8.28 -0.11
CA ASP A 29 -6.96 -9.21 0.88
C ASP A 29 -8.06 -10.22 1.25
N PRO A 30 -7.76 -11.52 1.24
CA PRO A 30 -8.80 -12.53 1.45
C PRO A 30 -9.31 -12.62 2.89
N GLY A 31 -8.64 -12.00 3.83
CA GLY A 31 -8.94 -12.09 5.24
C GLY A 31 -7.92 -12.95 5.97
N THR A 32 -7.91 -12.82 7.28
CA THR A 32 -6.95 -13.48 8.16
C THR A 32 -7.71 -14.31 9.19
N PRO A 33 -7.35 -15.58 9.41
CA PRO A 33 -7.91 -16.37 10.52
C PRO A 33 -7.63 -15.69 11.86
N ALA A 34 -8.40 -16.04 12.88
CA ALA A 34 -8.17 -15.53 14.23
C ALA A 34 -6.72 -15.81 14.67
N GLY A 35 -6.10 -14.81 15.29
CA GLY A 35 -4.71 -14.89 15.72
C GLY A 35 -4.00 -13.55 15.60
N PRO A 36 -2.66 -13.55 15.67
CA PRO A 36 -1.87 -12.32 15.51
C PRO A 36 -2.10 -11.68 14.14
N PRO A 37 -2.02 -10.35 14.05
CA PRO A 37 -2.15 -9.68 12.76
C PRO A 37 -1.13 -10.16 11.73
N ARG A 38 -1.61 -10.40 10.51
CA ARG A 38 -0.75 -10.67 9.36
C ARG A 38 -0.60 -9.38 8.58
N LEU A 39 0.55 -8.72 8.72
CA LEU A 39 0.80 -7.45 8.06
C LEU A 39 0.82 -7.63 6.54
N ILE A 40 0.08 -6.78 5.81
CA ILE A 40 0.09 -6.77 4.36
C ILE A 40 1.38 -6.12 3.86
N ALA A 41 1.85 -5.11 4.58
CA ALA A 41 3.14 -4.48 4.34
C ALA A 41 3.91 -4.37 5.66
N PRO A 42 5.26 -4.46 5.64
CA PRO A 42 6.04 -4.30 6.85
C PRO A 42 5.96 -2.86 7.37
N LEU A 43 6.38 -2.63 8.61
CA LEU A 43 6.47 -1.27 9.15
C LEU A 43 7.58 -0.53 8.38
N HIS A 44 7.20 0.58 7.76
CA HIS A 44 8.10 1.37 6.92
C HIS A 44 7.62 2.81 6.81
N LEU A 45 8.42 3.65 6.18
CA LEU A 45 8.03 5.02 5.84
C LEU A 45 8.52 5.37 4.43
N HIS A 46 7.87 6.35 3.83
CA HIS A 46 8.30 6.99 2.58
C HIS A 46 8.67 8.42 2.90
N ARG A 47 9.91 8.83 2.59
CA ARG A 47 10.40 10.16 2.99
C ARG A 47 9.72 11.29 2.24
N ASN A 48 9.41 11.07 0.98
CA ASN A 48 8.96 12.13 0.08
C ASN A 48 7.55 11.91 -0.48
N ASP A 49 6.88 10.82 -0.11
CA ASP A 49 5.64 10.42 -0.74
C ASP A 49 4.52 10.25 0.28
N ASP A 50 3.40 10.90 0.03
CA ASP A 50 2.15 10.62 0.72
C ASP A 50 1.53 9.37 0.13
N GLU A 51 0.68 8.70 0.89
CA GLU A 51 0.01 7.49 0.46
C GLU A 51 -1.40 7.45 1.06
N ALA A 52 -2.36 6.92 0.33
CA ALA A 52 -3.73 6.85 0.83
C ALA A 52 -4.40 5.52 0.48
N TRP A 53 -5.24 5.05 1.38
CA TRP A 53 -6.11 3.91 1.21
C TRP A 53 -7.55 4.38 1.19
N TYR A 54 -8.35 3.84 0.30
CA TYR A 54 -9.80 4.05 0.29
C TYR A 54 -10.48 2.69 0.24
N ILE A 55 -11.31 2.40 1.25
CA ILE A 55 -11.86 1.07 1.43
C ILE A 55 -13.16 0.94 0.64
N LEU A 56 -13.23 -0.07 -0.21
CA LEU A 56 -14.40 -0.36 -1.04
C LEU A 56 -15.29 -1.44 -0.41
N GLU A 57 -14.68 -2.40 0.28
CA GLU A 57 -15.37 -3.54 0.89
C GLU A 57 -14.54 -4.02 2.08
N GLY A 58 -15.23 -4.39 3.16
CA GLY A 58 -14.55 -4.89 4.35
C GLY A 58 -13.94 -3.80 5.20
N THR A 59 -12.87 -4.15 5.90
CA THR A 59 -12.22 -3.28 6.89
C THR A 59 -10.71 -3.47 6.83
N LEU A 60 -9.98 -2.37 6.95
CA LEU A 60 -8.54 -2.40 7.17
C LEU A 60 -8.20 -1.70 8.48
N ARG A 61 -7.16 -2.18 9.15
CA ARG A 61 -6.48 -1.44 10.21
C ARG A 61 -5.18 -0.89 9.67
N VAL A 62 -4.92 0.37 9.97
CA VAL A 62 -3.71 1.07 9.55
C VAL A 62 -3.05 1.64 10.79
N ARG A 63 -1.79 1.30 10.98
CA ARG A 63 -0.95 1.97 11.96
C ARG A 63 -0.31 3.17 11.28
N VAL A 64 -0.55 4.37 11.82
CA VAL A 64 -0.01 5.64 11.34
C VAL A 64 0.76 6.27 12.49
N GLY A 65 2.08 6.23 12.44
CA GLY A 65 2.91 6.62 13.57
C GLY A 65 2.66 5.70 14.76
N ASN A 66 2.21 6.27 15.86
CA ASN A 66 1.87 5.51 17.08
C ASN A 66 0.37 5.22 17.23
N GLU A 67 -0.43 5.61 16.26
CA GLU A 67 -1.87 5.40 16.30
C GLU A 67 -2.31 4.28 15.38
N GLU A 68 -3.29 3.50 15.82
CA GLU A 68 -3.99 2.56 14.98
C GLU A 68 -5.37 3.09 14.67
N VAL A 69 -5.73 3.09 13.39
CA VAL A 69 -7.06 3.51 12.94
C VAL A 69 -7.73 2.36 12.19
N GLU A 70 -9.05 2.29 12.31
CA GLU A 70 -9.85 1.33 11.58
C GLU A 70 -10.60 2.06 10.47
N ALA A 71 -10.45 1.59 9.25
CA ALA A 71 -11.14 2.15 8.09
C ALA A 71 -12.07 1.10 7.50
N ARG A 72 -13.34 1.46 7.37
CA ARG A 72 -14.39 0.61 6.81
C ARG A 72 -14.76 1.07 5.41
N ALA A 73 -15.54 0.25 4.71
CA ALA A 73 -16.03 0.58 3.38
C ALA A 73 -16.60 2.01 3.33
N GLY A 74 -16.19 2.79 2.36
CA GLY A 74 -16.57 4.19 2.22
C GLY A 74 -15.69 5.18 2.98
N SER A 75 -14.65 4.71 3.67
CA SER A 75 -13.70 5.56 4.41
C SER A 75 -12.32 5.50 3.79
N GLY A 76 -11.53 6.52 4.03
CA GLY A 76 -10.13 6.58 3.58
C GLY A 76 -9.18 6.92 4.71
N VAL A 77 -7.92 6.56 4.51
CA VAL A 77 -6.80 6.91 5.41
C VAL A 77 -5.69 7.49 4.58
N LEU A 78 -5.19 8.65 4.96
CA LEU A 78 -4.01 9.23 4.34
C LEU A 78 -2.84 9.15 5.31
N VAL A 79 -1.72 8.64 4.82
CA VAL A 79 -0.47 8.60 5.56
C VAL A 79 0.46 9.65 4.96
N PRO A 80 0.79 10.70 5.71
CA PRO A 80 1.71 11.72 5.22
C PRO A 80 3.12 11.17 5.06
N ARG A 81 3.87 11.77 4.15
CA ARG A 81 5.29 11.47 3.97
C ARG A 81 6.04 11.53 5.30
N GLY A 82 7.02 10.66 5.45
CA GLY A 82 7.85 10.60 6.64
C GLY A 82 7.22 9.92 7.85
N THR A 83 6.01 9.39 7.71
CA THR A 83 5.30 8.76 8.82
C THR A 83 5.43 7.24 8.76
N PRO A 84 5.94 6.59 9.82
CA PRO A 84 5.96 5.14 9.90
C PRO A 84 4.56 4.55 9.82
N HIS A 85 4.39 3.51 9.02
CA HIS A 85 3.08 2.89 8.84
C HIS A 85 3.17 1.43 8.42
N THR A 86 2.09 0.72 8.69
CA THR A 86 1.81 -0.64 8.25
C THR A 86 0.30 -0.83 8.25
N TYR A 87 -0.17 -1.89 7.63
CA TYR A 87 -1.61 -2.15 7.61
C TYR A 87 -1.91 -3.63 7.47
N TRP A 88 -3.12 -4.01 7.89
CA TRP A 88 -3.59 -5.39 7.84
C TRP A 88 -5.11 -5.46 7.79
N ASN A 89 -5.63 -6.62 7.42
CA ASN A 89 -7.04 -6.91 7.51
C ASN A 89 -7.32 -7.55 8.89
N PRO A 90 -8.10 -6.91 9.75
CA PRO A 90 -8.34 -7.42 11.11
C PRO A 90 -9.38 -8.53 11.18
N SER A 91 -10.02 -8.89 10.07
CA SER A 91 -11.12 -9.85 10.06
C SER A 91 -10.82 -11.07 9.18
N SER A 92 -11.66 -12.08 9.30
CA SER A 92 -11.63 -13.25 8.41
C SER A 92 -12.34 -13.01 7.08
N GLU A 93 -13.00 -11.86 6.93
CA GLU A 93 -13.71 -11.49 5.71
C GLU A 93 -12.78 -10.74 4.74
N PRO A 94 -13.04 -10.83 3.43
CA PRO A 94 -12.23 -10.10 2.46
C PRO A 94 -12.31 -8.58 2.65
N ALA A 95 -11.23 -7.90 2.34
CA ALA A 95 -11.18 -6.45 2.21
C ALA A 95 -10.74 -6.08 0.79
N ARG A 96 -11.45 -5.16 0.17
CA ARG A 96 -11.12 -4.64 -1.14
C ARG A 96 -10.92 -3.13 -1.02
N TYR A 97 -9.83 -2.62 -1.56
CA TYR A 97 -9.45 -1.24 -1.33
C TYR A 97 -8.66 -0.67 -2.49
N LEU A 98 -8.69 0.66 -2.58
CA LEU A 98 -7.83 1.40 -3.48
C LEU A 98 -6.61 1.86 -2.70
N LEU A 99 -5.44 1.75 -3.31
CA LEU A 99 -4.21 2.38 -2.84
C LEU A 99 -3.83 3.47 -3.83
N VAL A 100 -3.75 4.70 -3.33
CA VAL A 100 -3.30 5.86 -4.10
C VAL A 100 -1.88 6.15 -3.67
N MET A 101 -0.96 6.10 -4.62
CA MET A 101 0.46 6.20 -4.35
C MET A 101 1.18 6.95 -5.44
N SER A 102 2.35 7.49 -5.13
CA SER A 102 3.22 8.08 -6.11
C SER A 102 3.78 7.03 -7.07
N ALA A 103 4.27 7.46 -8.21
CA ALA A 103 5.00 6.58 -9.13
C ALA A 103 6.20 5.92 -8.43
N ASN A 104 6.88 6.65 -7.56
CA ASN A 104 8.03 6.12 -6.83
C ASN A 104 7.63 4.94 -5.92
N VAL A 105 6.55 5.09 -5.16
CA VAL A 105 6.04 4.00 -4.31
C VAL A 105 5.57 2.82 -5.15
N TYR A 106 4.89 3.09 -6.26
CA TYR A 106 4.46 2.04 -7.18
C TYR A 106 5.66 1.23 -7.70
N ARG A 107 6.73 1.91 -8.10
CA ARG A 107 7.96 1.24 -8.56
C ARG A 107 8.63 0.43 -7.45
N LEU A 108 8.61 0.94 -6.21
CA LEU A 108 9.09 0.20 -5.04
C LEU A 108 8.33 -1.12 -4.90
N ILE A 109 7.01 -1.08 -4.97
CA ILE A 109 6.18 -2.28 -4.84
C ILE A 109 6.47 -3.27 -5.97
N GLN A 110 6.61 -2.79 -7.21
CA GLN A 110 6.96 -3.64 -8.33
C GLN A 110 8.33 -4.32 -8.12
N GLU A 111 9.31 -3.57 -7.62
CA GLU A 111 10.65 -4.11 -7.34
C GLU A 111 10.61 -5.17 -6.25
N ILE A 112 9.84 -4.95 -5.19
CA ILE A 112 9.66 -5.96 -4.12
C ILE A 112 9.04 -7.24 -4.69
N HIS A 113 7.98 -7.10 -5.49
CA HIS A 113 7.30 -8.25 -6.08
C HIS A 113 8.19 -9.03 -7.07
N ALA A 114 9.14 -8.35 -7.70
CA ALA A 114 10.09 -8.97 -8.64
C ALA A 114 11.28 -9.64 -7.94
N MET A 115 11.48 -9.41 -6.65
CA MET A 115 12.60 -9.99 -5.90
C MET A 115 12.44 -11.50 -5.76
N LYS A 116 13.48 -12.23 -6.12
CA LYS A 116 13.53 -13.69 -5.94
C LYS A 116 13.84 -14.07 -4.50
N GLU A 117 14.70 -13.29 -3.85
CA GLU A 117 15.07 -13.47 -2.46
C GLU A 117 14.81 -12.16 -1.70
N ARG A 118 14.04 -12.26 -0.61
CA ARG A 118 13.68 -11.11 0.20
C ARG A 118 14.38 -11.17 1.56
N THR A 119 15.72 -11.21 1.52
CA THR A 119 16.49 -11.11 2.76
C THR A 119 16.25 -9.72 3.38
N PRO A 120 16.39 -9.57 4.71
CA PRO A 120 16.26 -8.25 5.35
C PRO A 120 17.19 -7.20 4.74
N ALA A 121 18.43 -7.56 4.42
CA ALA A 121 19.38 -6.62 3.81
C ALA A 121 18.94 -6.22 2.40
N ALA A 122 18.47 -7.16 1.57
CA ALA A 122 18.01 -6.88 0.21
C ALA A 122 16.77 -6.00 0.22
N LEU A 123 15.81 -6.27 1.12
CA LEU A 123 14.61 -5.43 1.27
C LEU A 123 14.97 -4.01 1.69
N ARG A 124 15.87 -3.85 2.67
CA ARG A 124 16.30 -2.51 3.11
C ARG A 124 16.91 -1.73 1.95
N ALA A 125 17.73 -2.37 1.13
CA ALA A 125 18.37 -1.72 -0.02
C ALA A 125 17.32 -1.24 -1.03
N VAL A 126 16.32 -2.05 -1.33
CA VAL A 126 15.24 -1.68 -2.27
C VAL A 126 14.45 -0.49 -1.75
N PHE A 127 14.10 -0.48 -0.45
CA PHE A 127 13.42 0.66 0.17
C PHE A 127 14.27 1.92 0.09
N GLN A 128 15.54 1.83 0.46
CA GLN A 128 16.46 2.98 0.46
C GLN A 128 16.65 3.57 -0.94
N ASN A 129 16.70 2.74 -1.96
CA ASN A 129 16.80 3.20 -3.35
C ASN A 129 15.56 3.95 -3.83
N ARG A 130 14.47 3.88 -3.10
CA ARG A 130 13.20 4.56 -3.38
C ARG A 130 12.83 5.59 -2.32
N ASP A 131 13.82 6.19 -1.68
CA ASP A 131 13.61 7.23 -0.65
C ASP A 131 12.66 6.77 0.46
N SER A 132 12.75 5.51 0.81
CA SER A 132 11.91 4.87 1.80
C SER A 132 12.80 4.16 2.82
N GLU A 133 12.21 3.78 3.94
CA GLU A 133 12.96 3.15 5.03
C GLU A 133 12.16 2.01 5.61
N LEU A 134 12.76 0.82 5.62
CA LEU A 134 12.19 -0.35 6.27
C LEU A 134 12.58 -0.29 7.75
N LEU A 135 11.59 -0.35 8.64
CA LEU A 135 11.80 -0.14 10.09
C LEU A 135 11.85 -1.45 10.88
N GLU A 136 11.54 -2.57 10.25
CA GLU A 136 11.63 -3.89 10.88
C GLU A 136 12.23 -4.93 9.96
#